data_44d3eb953ded93b80777dd8100f78375
#
_entry.id   44d3eb953ded93b80777dd8100f78375
#
_cell.length_a   1.000
_cell.length_b   1.000
_cell.length_c   1.000
_cell.angle_alpha   90.00
_cell.angle_beta   90.00
_cell.angle_gamma   90.00
#
_symmetry.space_group_name_H-M   'P 1'
#
loop_
_entity.id
_entity.type
_entity.pdbx_description
1 polymer ?
#
loop_
_entity_poly.entity_id
_entity_poly.type
_entity_poly.pdbx_seq_one_letter_code
_entity_poly.pdbx_strand_id
1 'polypeptide(L)'
;MIVVSNTSPITNLAAIGQLDLLHQIYREVVVPEAVFQELTAESGQHPGAVVRELDWIRCRSVSKSAVVMALQLELDAGEAEAIALAQELAADLLLIDEHLGRVVAARLGIRIIGLLGVLIEGKHRRRIGRLSPSSML
;
A
#
# COMPACT_ATOMS: atom_id res chain seq x y z
N MET A 1 0.14 3.95 -13.41
CA MET A 1 0.67 2.87 -12.56
C MET A 1 -0.38 2.49 -11.52
N ILE A 2 -0.62 1.20 -11.38
CA ILE A 2 -1.57 0.68 -10.38
C ILE A 2 -0.77 0.20 -9.18
N VAL A 3 -1.03 0.79 -8.01
CA VAL A 3 -0.37 0.44 -6.76
C VAL A 3 -1.42 0.00 -5.76
N VAL A 4 -1.24 -1.20 -5.20
CA VAL A 4 -2.12 -1.73 -4.14
C VAL A 4 -1.33 -1.74 -2.83
N SER A 5 -1.97 -1.46 -1.72
CA SER A 5 -1.32 -1.48 -0.41
C SER A 5 -2.04 -2.35 0.60
N ASN A 6 -1.25 -3.07 1.40
CA ASN A 6 -1.70 -3.69 2.64
C ASN A 6 -1.78 -2.63 3.75
N THR A 7 -2.25 -3.02 4.92
CA THR A 7 -2.49 -2.12 6.07
C THR A 7 -1.20 -1.53 6.64
N SER A 8 -0.20 -2.36 6.91
CA SER A 8 1.01 -1.94 7.66
C SER A 8 1.79 -0.79 7.03
N PRO A 9 2.04 -0.77 5.71
CA PRO A 9 2.77 0.35 5.11
C PRO A 9 2.07 1.68 5.34
N ILE A 10 0.75 1.72 5.22
CA ILE A 10 -0.04 2.93 5.43
C ILE A 10 0.00 3.35 6.90
N THR A 11 -0.26 2.40 7.82
CA THR A 11 -0.25 2.67 9.25
C THR A 11 1.10 3.22 9.71
N ASN A 12 2.18 2.58 9.27
CA ASN A 12 3.52 2.96 9.70
C ASN A 12 3.94 4.32 9.13
N LEU A 13 3.60 4.61 7.87
CA LEU A 13 3.87 5.93 7.30
C LEU A 13 3.05 7.02 7.99
N ALA A 14 1.77 6.74 8.28
CA ALA A 14 0.92 7.68 9.00
C ALA A 14 1.48 7.96 10.40
N ALA A 15 1.96 6.93 11.09
CA ALA A 15 2.50 7.05 12.45
C ALA A 15 3.73 7.96 12.53
N ILE A 16 4.54 7.99 11.47
CA ILE A 16 5.72 8.85 11.41
C ILE A 16 5.47 10.16 10.64
N GLY A 17 4.22 10.47 10.33
CA GLY A 17 3.86 11.71 9.63
C GLY A 17 4.31 11.77 8.18
N GLN A 18 4.49 10.62 7.52
CA GLN A 18 5.00 10.53 6.15
C GLN A 18 4.01 9.90 5.16
N LEU A 19 2.73 9.83 5.51
CA LEU A 19 1.74 9.21 4.62
C LEU A 19 1.64 9.90 3.26
N ASP A 20 1.77 11.23 3.24
CA ASP A 20 1.72 12.02 2.01
C ASP A 20 2.81 11.62 1.01
N LEU A 21 3.85 10.95 1.46
CA LEU A 21 4.91 10.45 0.60
C LEU A 21 4.37 9.49 -0.46
N LEU A 22 3.38 8.66 -0.10
CA LEU A 22 2.74 7.75 -1.05
C LEU A 22 2.04 8.52 -2.17
N HIS A 23 1.39 9.62 -1.82
CA HIS A 23 0.74 10.49 -2.81
C HIS A 23 1.77 11.14 -3.74
N GLN A 24 2.87 11.62 -3.17
CA GLN A 24 3.93 12.26 -3.94
C GLN A 24 4.58 11.29 -4.94
N ILE A 25 4.80 10.04 -4.52
CA ILE A 25 5.49 9.05 -5.37
C ILE A 25 4.54 8.41 -6.38
N TYR A 26 3.38 7.94 -5.90
CA TYR A 26 2.50 7.07 -6.69
C TYR A 26 1.23 7.75 -7.18
N ARG A 27 0.89 8.92 -6.69
CA ARG A 27 -0.33 9.68 -6.97
C ARG A 27 -1.57 9.06 -6.38
N GLU A 28 -1.84 7.79 -6.65
CA GLU A 28 -3.02 7.09 -6.21
C GLU A 28 -2.63 5.70 -5.69
N VAL A 29 -3.26 5.28 -4.60
CA VAL A 29 -3.04 3.97 -4.00
C VAL A 29 -4.41 3.32 -3.79
N VAL A 30 -4.50 2.03 -4.14
CA VAL A 30 -5.73 1.24 -4.00
C VAL A 30 -5.57 0.30 -2.81
N VAL A 31 -6.61 0.19 -2.00
CA VAL A 31 -6.65 -0.75 -0.88
C VAL A 31 -7.90 -1.62 -0.99
N PRO A 32 -7.82 -2.91 -0.61
CA PRO A 32 -9.02 -3.74 -0.56
C PRO A 32 -9.88 -3.40 0.65
N GLU A 33 -11.12 -3.90 0.66
CA GLU A 33 -12.07 -3.61 1.74
C GLU A 33 -11.55 -4.01 3.12
N ALA A 34 -10.93 -5.18 3.25
CA ALA A 34 -10.41 -5.64 4.54
C ALA A 34 -9.35 -4.69 5.08
N VAL A 35 -8.48 -4.19 4.23
CA VAL A 35 -7.46 -3.20 4.61
C VAL A 35 -8.12 -1.87 5.00
N PHE A 36 -9.06 -1.40 4.22
CA PHE A 36 -9.78 -0.17 4.52
C PHE A 36 -10.50 -0.25 5.87
N GLN A 37 -11.14 -1.39 6.14
CA GLN A 37 -11.81 -1.63 7.41
C GLN A 37 -10.82 -1.64 8.58
N GLU A 38 -9.67 -2.28 8.44
CA GLU A 38 -8.65 -2.25 9.48
C GLU A 38 -8.17 -0.84 9.77
N LEU A 39 -7.92 -0.04 8.73
CA LEU A 39 -7.44 1.33 8.89
C LEU A 39 -8.46 2.23 9.57
N THR A 40 -9.75 1.97 9.40
CA THR A 40 -10.81 2.84 9.85
C THR A 40 -11.63 2.27 11.02
N ALA A 41 -11.27 1.09 11.53
CA ALA A 41 -12.07 0.36 12.52
C ALA A 41 -12.13 1.02 13.90
N GLU A 42 -11.12 1.78 14.30
CA GLU A 42 -11.00 2.30 15.66
C GLU A 42 -11.34 3.77 15.78
N SER A 43 -12.55 4.15 15.44
CA SER A 43 -13.14 5.47 15.77
C SER A 43 -12.19 6.68 15.64
N GLY A 44 -11.31 6.66 14.66
CA GLY A 44 -10.41 7.77 14.38
C GLY A 44 -9.13 7.85 15.20
N GLN A 45 -8.89 6.89 16.10
CA GLN A 45 -7.66 6.86 16.91
C GLN A 45 -6.51 6.10 16.27
N HIS A 46 -6.81 5.26 15.28
CA HIS A 46 -5.78 4.54 14.54
C HIS A 46 -4.99 5.52 13.66
N PRO A 47 -3.64 5.42 13.61
CA PRO A 47 -2.85 6.33 12.77
C PRO A 47 -3.28 6.38 11.30
N GLY A 48 -3.77 5.26 10.78
CA GLY A 48 -4.25 5.17 9.40
C GLY A 48 -5.69 5.64 9.18
N ALA A 49 -6.41 6.06 10.24
CA ALA A 49 -7.83 6.43 10.11
C ALA A 49 -8.06 7.64 9.20
N VAL A 50 -7.04 8.48 9.03
CA VAL A 50 -7.08 9.64 8.14
C VAL A 50 -7.40 9.27 6.69
N VAL A 51 -7.24 7.99 6.29
CA VAL A 51 -7.50 7.55 4.91
C VAL A 51 -8.94 7.80 4.48
N ARG A 52 -9.89 7.90 5.41
CA ARG A 52 -11.28 8.25 5.09
C ARG A 52 -11.40 9.60 4.39
N GLU A 53 -10.50 10.51 4.70
CA GLU A 53 -10.51 11.89 4.20
C GLU A 53 -9.65 12.09 2.96
N LEU A 54 -8.91 11.06 2.55
CA LEU A 54 -7.98 11.17 1.44
C LEU A 54 -8.61 10.63 0.15
N ASP A 55 -8.72 11.47 -0.85
CA ASP A 55 -9.32 11.09 -2.13
C ASP A 55 -8.37 10.27 -3.02
N TRP A 56 -7.08 10.26 -2.71
CA TRP A 56 -6.08 9.50 -3.47
C TRP A 56 -5.85 8.08 -2.95
N ILE A 57 -6.45 7.70 -1.82
CA ILE A 57 -6.51 6.31 -1.36
C ILE A 57 -7.90 5.78 -1.66
N ARG A 58 -7.99 4.84 -2.59
CA ARG A 58 -9.26 4.31 -3.07
C ARG A 58 -9.48 2.89 -2.59
N CYS A 59 -10.67 2.63 -2.08
CA CYS A 59 -11.07 1.29 -1.68
C CYS A 59 -11.71 0.55 -2.86
N ARG A 60 -11.27 -0.67 -3.13
CA ARG A 60 -11.82 -1.53 -4.16
C ARG A 60 -12.12 -2.91 -3.60
N SER A 61 -13.25 -3.49 -4.02
CA SER A 61 -13.61 -4.85 -3.65
C SER A 61 -12.85 -5.86 -4.51
N VAL A 62 -12.47 -6.99 -3.91
CA VAL A 62 -11.92 -8.13 -4.65
C VAL A 62 -13.09 -8.94 -5.19
N SER A 63 -13.10 -9.23 -6.49
CA SER A 63 -14.18 -10.02 -7.10
C SER A 63 -13.96 -11.53 -7.00
N LYS A 64 -12.71 -11.99 -6.85
CA LYS A 64 -12.37 -13.42 -6.81
C LYS A 64 -12.24 -13.93 -5.39
N SER A 65 -13.37 -14.15 -4.72
CA SER A 65 -13.41 -14.62 -3.32
C SER A 65 -12.71 -15.96 -3.10
N ALA A 66 -12.74 -16.87 -4.09
CA ALA A 66 -12.06 -18.17 -3.98
C ALA A 66 -10.54 -17.99 -3.83
N VAL A 67 -9.94 -17.03 -4.53
CA VAL A 67 -8.51 -16.73 -4.41
C VAL A 67 -8.21 -16.22 -3.00
N VAL A 68 -9.04 -15.31 -2.48
CA VAL A 68 -8.90 -14.79 -1.12
C VAL A 68 -8.97 -15.93 -0.10
N MET A 69 -9.96 -16.83 -0.23
CA MET A 69 -10.12 -17.96 0.69
C MET A 69 -8.89 -18.86 0.69
N ALA A 70 -8.34 -19.15 -0.49
CA ALA A 70 -7.12 -19.97 -0.60
C ALA A 70 -5.93 -19.27 0.09
N LEU A 71 -5.76 -17.97 -0.12
CA LEU A 71 -4.68 -17.21 0.50
C LEU A 71 -4.84 -17.11 2.02
N GLN A 72 -6.07 -17.10 2.53
CA GLN A 72 -6.33 -17.04 3.97
C GLN A 72 -5.94 -18.32 4.72
N LEU A 73 -5.59 -19.40 4.02
CA LEU A 73 -5.02 -20.57 4.66
C LEU A 73 -3.64 -20.25 5.28
N GLU A 74 -2.93 -19.26 4.77
CA GLU A 74 -1.60 -18.88 5.24
C GLU A 74 -1.54 -17.43 5.75
N LEU A 75 -2.44 -16.55 5.29
CA LEU A 75 -2.37 -15.11 5.52
C LEU A 75 -3.65 -14.61 6.19
N ASP A 76 -3.56 -13.43 6.83
CA ASP A 76 -4.76 -12.78 7.36
C ASP A 76 -5.61 -12.19 6.22
N ALA A 77 -6.80 -11.70 6.59
CA ALA A 77 -7.76 -11.19 5.60
C ALA A 77 -7.21 -10.00 4.81
N GLY A 78 -6.55 -9.07 5.47
CA GLY A 78 -6.00 -7.87 4.82
C GLY A 78 -4.93 -8.22 3.81
N GLU A 79 -3.98 -9.06 4.20
CA GLU A 79 -2.90 -9.51 3.32
C GLU A 79 -3.45 -10.32 2.14
N ALA A 80 -4.36 -11.25 2.42
CA ALA A 80 -4.97 -12.09 1.38
C ALA A 80 -5.70 -11.24 0.35
N GLU A 81 -6.51 -10.29 0.80
CA GLU A 81 -7.24 -9.41 -0.13
C GLU A 81 -6.31 -8.47 -0.89
N ALA A 82 -5.26 -7.96 -0.25
CA ALA A 82 -4.29 -7.10 -0.93
C ALA A 82 -3.57 -7.83 -2.06
N ILE A 83 -3.14 -9.06 -1.82
CA ILE A 83 -2.51 -9.90 -2.85
C ILE A 83 -3.48 -10.25 -3.96
N ALA A 84 -4.70 -10.67 -3.60
CA ALA A 84 -5.72 -11.02 -4.59
C ALA A 84 -6.10 -9.81 -5.45
N LEU A 85 -6.24 -8.63 -4.85
CA LEU A 85 -6.55 -7.41 -5.58
C LEU A 85 -5.41 -6.99 -6.51
N ALA A 86 -4.16 -7.10 -6.04
CA ALA A 86 -3.00 -6.81 -6.87
C ALA A 86 -2.96 -7.72 -8.10
N GLN A 87 -3.27 -9.01 -7.91
CA GLN A 87 -3.34 -9.95 -9.03
C GLN A 87 -4.49 -9.62 -9.97
N GLU A 88 -5.66 -9.35 -9.44
CA GLU A 88 -6.86 -9.04 -10.23
C GLU A 88 -6.69 -7.79 -11.09
N LEU A 89 -6.07 -6.75 -10.52
CA LEU A 89 -5.84 -5.49 -11.22
C LEU A 89 -4.57 -5.49 -12.07
N ALA A 90 -3.80 -6.58 -12.05
CA ALA A 90 -2.47 -6.63 -12.65
C ALA A 90 -1.63 -5.43 -12.17
N ALA A 91 -1.60 -5.24 -10.85
CA ALA A 91 -0.95 -4.10 -10.24
C ALA A 91 0.54 -4.05 -10.58
N ASP A 92 1.05 -2.85 -10.77
CA ASP A 92 2.47 -2.63 -11.02
C ASP A 92 3.29 -2.84 -9.75
N LEU A 93 2.67 -2.62 -8.58
CA LEU A 93 3.36 -2.68 -7.31
C LEU A 93 2.39 -3.01 -6.18
N LEU A 94 2.83 -3.83 -5.22
CA LEU A 94 2.12 -4.10 -3.99
C LEU A 94 2.99 -3.65 -2.80
N LEU A 95 2.44 -2.77 -1.97
CA LEU A 95 3.09 -2.33 -0.74
C LEU A 95 2.73 -3.31 0.36
N ILE A 96 3.73 -4.03 0.87
CA ILE A 96 3.53 -5.06 1.89
C ILE A 96 4.82 -5.26 2.70
N ASP A 97 4.71 -5.27 4.02
CA ASP A 97 5.85 -5.43 4.93
C ASP A 97 5.96 -6.83 5.52
N GLU A 98 4.84 -7.50 5.74
CA GLU A 98 4.82 -8.81 6.38
C GLU A 98 5.60 -9.85 5.56
N HIS A 99 6.53 -10.56 6.23
CA HIS A 99 7.42 -11.49 5.56
C HIS A 99 6.67 -12.58 4.77
N LEU A 100 5.72 -13.24 5.40
CA LEU A 100 4.97 -14.33 4.74
C LEU A 100 4.18 -13.81 3.54
N GLY A 101 3.52 -12.67 3.68
CA GLY A 101 2.81 -12.03 2.59
C GLY A 101 3.73 -11.69 1.42
N ARG A 102 4.94 -11.19 1.72
CA ARG A 102 5.94 -10.89 0.68
C ARG A 102 6.38 -12.14 -0.07
N VAL A 103 6.59 -13.24 0.65
CA VAL A 103 6.97 -14.53 0.04
C VAL A 103 5.86 -15.01 -0.90
N VAL A 104 4.63 -14.98 -0.44
CA VAL A 104 3.48 -15.43 -1.25
C VAL A 104 3.29 -14.54 -2.48
N ALA A 105 3.33 -13.22 -2.30
CA ALA A 105 3.18 -12.27 -3.41
C ALA A 105 4.28 -12.46 -4.47
N ALA A 106 5.53 -12.61 -4.03
CA ALA A 106 6.65 -12.84 -4.94
C ALA A 106 6.49 -14.15 -5.70
N ARG A 107 6.00 -15.20 -5.05
CA ARG A 107 5.70 -16.49 -5.67
C ARG A 107 4.66 -16.36 -6.79
N LEU A 108 3.74 -15.42 -6.65
CA LEU A 108 2.72 -15.14 -7.67
C LEU A 108 3.18 -14.14 -8.73
N GLY A 109 4.45 -13.73 -8.69
CA GLY A 109 5.02 -12.82 -9.68
C GLY A 109 4.63 -11.35 -9.48
N ILE A 110 4.14 -10.98 -8.30
CA ILE A 110 3.77 -9.60 -7.98
C ILE A 110 5.01 -8.85 -7.50
N ARG A 111 5.25 -7.65 -8.04
CA ARG A 111 6.32 -6.79 -7.57
C ARG A 111 5.95 -6.20 -6.23
N ILE A 112 6.83 -6.32 -5.25
CA ILE A 112 6.57 -5.89 -3.88
C ILE A 112 7.58 -4.83 -3.43
N ILE A 113 7.13 -3.96 -2.51
CA ILE A 113 7.99 -3.01 -1.82
C ILE A 113 7.48 -2.86 -0.39
N GLY A 114 8.40 -2.75 0.56
CA GLY A 114 8.05 -2.50 1.96
C GLY A 114 8.23 -1.04 2.34
N LEU A 115 7.99 -0.73 3.61
CA LEU A 115 8.10 0.62 4.16
C LEU A 115 9.47 1.25 3.88
N LEU A 116 10.54 0.50 4.15
CA LEU A 116 11.89 1.02 3.95
C LEU A 116 12.13 1.40 2.49
N GLY A 117 11.66 0.56 1.55
CA GLY A 117 11.78 0.84 0.13
C GLY A 117 11.06 2.13 -0.27
N VAL A 118 9.87 2.37 0.29
CA VAL A 118 9.11 3.59 0.05
C VAL A 118 9.88 4.81 0.56
N LEU A 119 10.47 4.71 1.76
CA LEU A 119 11.24 5.82 2.35
C LEU A 119 12.48 6.13 1.52
N ILE A 120 13.18 5.10 1.03
CA ILE A 120 14.34 5.26 0.17
C ILE A 120 13.94 5.93 -1.14
N GLU A 121 12.87 5.49 -1.76
CA GLU A 121 12.35 6.08 -3.00
C GLU A 121 11.98 7.55 -2.80
N GLY A 122 11.32 7.86 -1.69
CA GLY A 122 10.98 9.24 -1.34
C GLY A 122 12.19 10.13 -1.18
N LYS A 123 13.23 9.62 -0.51
CA LYS A 123 14.49 10.36 -0.34
C LYS A 123 15.17 10.60 -1.68
N HIS A 124 15.19 9.59 -2.54
CA HIS A 124 15.78 9.69 -3.86
C HIS A 124 15.08 10.76 -4.70
N ARG A 125 13.77 10.78 -4.71
CA ARG A 125 12.97 11.77 -5.45
C ARG A 125 13.19 13.19 -4.92
N ARG A 126 13.34 13.36 -3.61
CA ARG A 126 13.65 14.67 -3.01
C ARG A 126 15.02 15.17 -3.47
N ARG A 127 16.02 14.29 -3.56
CA ARG A 127 17.34 14.64 -4.07
C ARG A 127 17.29 15.11 -5.52
N ILE A 128 16.57 14.38 -6.36
CA ILE A 128 16.41 14.75 -7.77
C ILE A 128 15.71 16.11 -7.88
N GLY A 129 14.66 16.33 -7.08
CA GLY A 129 13.96 17.60 -7.05
C GLY A 129 14.86 18.77 -6.66
N ARG A 130 15.79 18.56 -5.71
CA ARG A 130 16.76 19.58 -5.29
C ARG A 130 17.79 19.90 -6.37
N LEU A 131 18.05 18.94 -7.25
CA LEU A 131 19.03 19.10 -8.32
C LEU A 131 18.38 19.58 -9.63
N SER A 132 17.07 19.79 -9.64
CA SER A 132 16.37 20.29 -10.83
C SER A 132 16.77 21.73 -11.10
N PRO A 133 16.73 22.21 -12.36
CA PRO A 133 17.06 23.61 -12.68
C PRO A 133 16.23 24.62 -11.88
N SER A 134 14.98 24.31 -11.59
CA SER A 134 14.10 25.19 -10.82
C SER A 134 14.54 25.33 -9.36
N SER A 135 15.20 24.33 -8.78
CA SER A 135 15.71 24.42 -7.41
C SER A 135 17.12 25.01 -7.34
N MET A 136 17.80 25.11 -8.46
CA MET A 136 19.15 25.69 -8.53
C MET A 136 19.12 27.19 -8.77
N LEU A 137 17.98 27.71 -9.09
CA LEU A 137 17.79 29.14 -9.29
C LEU A 137 17.31 29.81 -8.00
#